data_195ed600ef9941dc42d78b052d56d934
#
_entry.id   195ed600ef9941dc42d78b052d56d934
#
_cell.length_a   1.000
_cell.length_b   1.000
_cell.length_c   1.000
_cell.angle_alpha   90.00
_cell.angle_beta   90.00
_cell.angle_gamma   90.00
#
_symmetry.space_group_name_H-M   'P 1'
#
loop_
_entity.id
_entity.type
_entity.pdbx_description
1 polymer ?
#
loop_
_entity_poly.entity_id
_entity_poly.type
_entity_poly.pdbx_seq_one_letter_code
_entity_poly.pdbx_strand_id
1 'polypeptide(L)'
;MNNAVRAAENVARASYGRLLAILASRSSDIASAEDALSEAFSKALTLWPRDGVPDNPDAWLVRVARNRLIDGQRRNAKLAPEDDMPELIAEPETIVPDKRLHLMLVCAHPAIDPKMHTPLMLQCVMGLDAEQIGQAFLVPKATMAQRLVRAKTKIKANAVPFAIPANDKLSPRLEAVMEAIYGAYSVDWLETGDDLGKEALFLGDVLSAQLPNNAEALGLAALLGFAAARRDARIVDGEFVPLDAQNPALWNEPLIRGAQAMLRRASALGQIGRFQLEAAIQAIHARRIDNELMDWRGATQLYAGLCQLYPTLGAQIGYAVALSHLHGPDAGIAVLDALPKTQVAGLQSYHATRAHFLAEQGELNDAAKCYETALALTFQPALRVFLQEKQSAIVAQL
;
A
#
# COMPACT_ATOMS: atom_id res chain seq x y z
N MET A 1 -3.38 -32.49 0.09
CA MET A 1 -2.29 -31.62 -0.39
C MET A 1 -1.05 -31.98 0.40
N ASN A 2 0.08 -32.28 -0.27
CA ASN A 2 1.30 -32.76 0.36
C ASN A 2 1.89 -31.66 1.29
N ASN A 3 2.35 -32.03 2.48
CA ASN A 3 2.91 -31.12 3.48
C ASN A 3 4.07 -30.26 2.92
N ALA A 4 4.84 -30.81 1.99
CA ALA A 4 5.92 -30.12 1.29
C ALA A 4 5.43 -29.01 0.33
N VAL A 5 4.31 -29.22 -0.36
CA VAL A 5 3.71 -28.19 -1.24
C VAL A 5 3.23 -27.02 -0.40
N ARG A 6 2.53 -27.31 0.72
CA ARG A 6 2.13 -26.25 1.68
C ARG A 6 3.31 -25.49 2.26
N ALA A 7 4.40 -26.19 2.57
CA ALA A 7 5.62 -25.55 3.08
C ALA A 7 6.21 -24.62 2.01
N ALA A 8 6.30 -25.04 0.75
CA ALA A 8 6.81 -24.20 -0.33
C ALA A 8 5.91 -22.97 -0.58
N GLU A 9 4.57 -23.14 -0.57
CA GLU A 9 3.61 -22.04 -0.68
C GLU A 9 3.74 -21.04 0.48
N ASN A 10 3.86 -21.53 1.72
CA ASN A 10 4.02 -20.68 2.90
C ASN A 10 5.33 -19.88 2.83
N VAL A 11 6.42 -20.50 2.41
CA VAL A 11 7.72 -19.82 2.23
C VAL A 11 7.64 -18.81 1.09
N ALA A 12 6.97 -19.15 -0.02
CA ALA A 12 6.78 -18.21 -1.12
C ALA A 12 6.04 -16.97 -0.64
N ARG A 13 4.92 -17.13 0.07
CA ARG A 13 4.15 -15.99 0.60
C ARG A 13 4.94 -15.15 1.62
N ALA A 14 5.62 -15.80 2.56
CA ALA A 14 6.26 -15.10 3.67
C ALA A 14 7.62 -14.48 3.30
N SER A 15 8.35 -15.07 2.36
CA SER A 15 9.77 -14.79 2.15
C SER A 15 10.13 -14.32 0.73
N TYR A 16 9.24 -14.40 -0.25
CA TYR A 16 9.54 -14.10 -1.65
C TYR A 16 10.34 -12.80 -1.84
N GLY A 17 9.80 -11.68 -1.38
CA GLY A 17 10.43 -10.37 -1.54
C GLY A 17 11.78 -10.26 -0.83
N ARG A 18 11.94 -10.92 0.34
CA ARG A 18 13.22 -10.97 1.06
C ARG A 18 14.26 -11.76 0.27
N LEU A 19 13.89 -12.93 -0.24
CA LEU A 19 14.78 -13.78 -1.05
C LEU A 19 15.15 -13.08 -2.35
N LEU A 20 14.19 -12.48 -3.04
CA LEU A 20 14.44 -11.72 -4.26
C LEU A 20 15.37 -10.53 -4.02
N ALA A 21 15.16 -9.78 -2.94
CA ALA A 21 15.99 -8.63 -2.60
C ALA A 21 17.46 -9.03 -2.40
N ILE A 22 17.73 -10.18 -1.77
CA ILE A 22 19.09 -10.71 -1.59
C ILE A 22 19.71 -11.07 -2.93
N LEU A 23 18.99 -11.81 -3.77
CA LEU A 23 19.49 -12.27 -5.07
C LEU A 23 19.73 -11.08 -6.01
N ALA A 24 18.77 -10.15 -6.08
CA ALA A 24 18.87 -8.96 -6.91
C ALA A 24 20.00 -8.02 -6.45
N SER A 25 20.23 -7.89 -5.14
CA SER A 25 21.33 -7.07 -4.62
C SER A 25 22.73 -7.59 -5.01
N ARG A 26 22.85 -8.87 -5.34
CA ARG A 26 24.11 -9.50 -5.76
C ARG A 26 24.27 -9.51 -7.29
N SER A 27 23.18 -9.69 -8.03
CA SER A 27 23.20 -9.76 -9.49
C SER A 27 23.04 -8.38 -10.15
N SER A 28 22.55 -7.38 -9.45
CA SER A 28 22.10 -6.08 -9.98
C SER A 28 21.07 -6.22 -11.11
N ASP A 29 20.35 -7.35 -11.16
CA ASP A 29 19.40 -7.70 -12.19
C ASP A 29 18.19 -8.42 -11.56
N ILE A 30 17.08 -7.68 -11.44
CA ILE A 30 15.84 -8.20 -10.82
C ILE A 30 15.29 -9.37 -11.66
N ALA A 31 15.27 -9.26 -12.98
CA ALA A 31 14.69 -10.28 -13.85
C ALA A 31 15.45 -11.62 -13.73
N SER A 32 16.79 -11.57 -13.80
CA SER A 32 17.61 -12.78 -13.60
C SER A 32 17.46 -13.38 -12.20
N ALA A 33 17.27 -12.53 -11.18
CA ALA A 33 17.02 -12.98 -9.81
C ALA A 33 15.64 -13.65 -9.65
N GLU A 34 14.60 -13.10 -10.29
CA GLU A 34 13.24 -13.70 -10.33
C GLU A 34 13.26 -15.07 -11.01
N ASP A 35 13.92 -15.19 -12.17
CA ASP A 35 14.04 -16.46 -12.91
C ASP A 35 14.76 -17.53 -12.06
N ALA A 36 15.85 -17.14 -11.40
CA ALA A 36 16.60 -18.03 -10.55
C ALA A 36 15.80 -18.48 -9.32
N LEU A 37 15.06 -17.57 -8.71
CA LEU A 37 14.19 -17.87 -7.56
C LEU A 37 13.02 -18.77 -7.96
N SER A 38 12.40 -18.51 -9.12
CA SER A 38 11.32 -19.35 -9.67
C SER A 38 11.81 -20.79 -9.93
N GLU A 39 13.02 -20.94 -10.49
CA GLU A 39 13.63 -22.27 -10.67
C GLU A 39 13.90 -22.95 -9.33
N ALA A 40 14.35 -22.20 -8.30
CA ALA A 40 14.57 -22.75 -6.98
C ALA A 40 13.27 -23.26 -6.32
N PHE A 41 12.14 -22.51 -6.44
CA PHE A 41 10.83 -22.98 -6.00
C PHE A 41 10.37 -24.22 -6.76
N SER A 42 10.58 -24.27 -8.09
CA SER A 42 10.25 -25.45 -8.90
C SER A 42 11.02 -26.69 -8.43
N LYS A 43 12.31 -26.53 -8.08
CA LYS A 43 13.10 -27.61 -7.49
C LYS A 43 12.61 -27.99 -6.08
N ALA A 44 12.20 -27.04 -5.25
CA ALA A 44 11.63 -27.31 -3.94
C ALA A 44 10.36 -28.16 -4.06
N LEU A 45 9.45 -27.83 -4.97
CA LEU A 45 8.23 -28.58 -5.23
C LEU A 45 8.50 -30.02 -5.69
N THR A 46 9.65 -30.28 -6.31
CA THR A 46 10.05 -31.61 -6.78
C THR A 46 10.80 -32.42 -5.72
N LEU A 47 11.71 -31.77 -4.98
CA LEU A 47 12.62 -32.44 -4.06
C LEU A 47 12.06 -32.59 -2.65
N TRP A 48 11.41 -31.55 -2.11
CA TRP A 48 10.92 -31.58 -0.72
C TRP A 48 9.85 -32.66 -0.45
N PRO A 49 8.99 -33.07 -1.42
CA PRO A 49 8.13 -34.22 -1.20
C PRO A 49 8.85 -35.56 -1.02
N ARG A 50 10.09 -35.67 -1.53
CA ARG A 50 10.91 -36.90 -1.50
C ARG A 50 11.93 -36.89 -0.37
N ASP A 51 12.61 -35.76 -0.20
CA ASP A 51 13.81 -35.62 0.64
C ASP A 51 13.51 -34.95 1.98
N GLY A 52 12.28 -34.47 2.16
CA GLY A 52 11.84 -33.66 3.31
C GLY A 52 12.07 -32.17 3.11
N VAL A 53 11.32 -31.35 3.89
CA VAL A 53 11.51 -29.89 3.93
C VAL A 53 12.77 -29.60 4.75
N PRO A 54 13.73 -28.78 4.25
CA PRO A 54 14.92 -28.40 5.01
C PRO A 54 14.57 -27.67 6.31
N ASP A 55 15.43 -27.75 7.33
CA ASP A 55 15.29 -26.98 8.58
C ASP A 55 15.25 -25.46 8.34
N ASN A 56 16.01 -24.98 7.34
CA ASN A 56 15.96 -23.59 6.89
C ASN A 56 15.64 -23.51 5.39
N PRO A 57 14.33 -23.48 5.04
CA PRO A 57 13.87 -23.43 3.65
C PRO A 57 14.38 -22.20 2.89
N ASP A 58 14.43 -21.02 3.54
CA ASP A 58 14.90 -19.78 2.94
C ASP A 58 16.38 -19.87 2.51
N ALA A 59 17.23 -20.35 3.39
CA ALA A 59 18.66 -20.54 3.08
C ALA A 59 18.86 -21.55 1.94
N TRP A 60 18.05 -22.60 1.91
CA TRP A 60 18.10 -23.59 0.82
C TRP A 60 17.72 -22.96 -0.52
N LEU A 61 16.63 -22.17 -0.56
CA LEU A 61 16.15 -21.48 -1.78
C LEU A 61 17.20 -20.47 -2.27
N VAL A 62 17.76 -19.64 -1.37
CA VAL A 62 18.82 -18.68 -1.74
C VAL A 62 20.02 -19.40 -2.33
N ARG A 63 20.45 -20.53 -1.73
CA ARG A 63 21.59 -21.32 -2.23
C ARG A 63 21.32 -21.87 -3.63
N VAL A 64 20.15 -22.46 -3.85
CA VAL A 64 19.77 -23.04 -5.16
C VAL A 64 19.68 -21.94 -6.22
N ALA A 65 18.99 -20.83 -5.94
CA ALA A 65 18.85 -19.71 -6.85
C ALA A 65 20.21 -19.05 -7.17
N ARG A 66 21.08 -18.91 -6.16
CA ARG A 66 22.43 -18.36 -6.34
C ARG A 66 23.28 -19.22 -7.26
N ASN A 67 23.28 -20.54 -7.09
CA ASN A 67 24.00 -21.45 -7.99
C ASN A 67 23.52 -21.25 -9.43
N ARG A 68 22.21 -21.07 -9.64
CA ARG A 68 21.63 -20.81 -10.97
C ARG A 68 22.12 -19.48 -11.57
N LEU A 69 22.20 -18.41 -10.76
CA LEU A 69 22.74 -17.12 -11.20
C LEU A 69 24.20 -17.22 -11.62
N ILE A 70 25.04 -17.93 -10.85
CA ILE A 70 26.46 -18.17 -11.16
C ILE A 70 26.60 -18.96 -12.45
N ASP A 71 25.81 -20.04 -12.63
CA ASP A 71 25.85 -20.83 -13.88
C ASP A 71 25.39 -20.03 -15.11
N GLY A 72 24.44 -19.11 -14.92
CA GLY A 72 24.00 -18.17 -15.96
C GLY A 72 25.12 -17.19 -16.33
N GLN A 73 25.79 -16.62 -15.36
CA GLN A 73 26.93 -15.72 -15.56
C GLN A 73 28.12 -16.44 -16.24
N ARG A 74 28.45 -17.67 -15.79
CA ARG A 74 29.50 -18.48 -16.43
C ARG A 74 29.19 -18.82 -17.89
N ARG A 75 27.94 -19.09 -18.23
CA ARG A 75 27.55 -19.33 -19.63
C ARG A 75 27.68 -18.07 -20.48
N ASN A 76 27.35 -16.92 -19.93
CA ASN A 76 27.49 -15.63 -20.62
C ASN A 76 28.97 -15.18 -20.68
N ALA A 77 29.78 -15.50 -19.67
CA ALA A 77 31.20 -15.19 -19.58
C ALA A 77 32.10 -16.09 -20.47
N LYS A 78 31.64 -17.31 -20.85
CA LYS A 78 32.34 -18.15 -21.84
C LYS A 78 32.42 -17.52 -23.23
N LEU A 79 31.78 -16.36 -23.42
CA LEU A 79 31.95 -15.47 -24.56
C LEU A 79 32.98 -14.34 -24.32
N ALA A 80 33.70 -14.32 -23.18
CA ALA A 80 34.74 -13.36 -22.82
C ALA A 80 35.98 -14.11 -22.24
N PRO A 81 37.22 -13.56 -22.39
CA PRO A 81 38.46 -14.24 -21.95
C PRO A 81 38.52 -14.52 -20.43
N GLU A 82 39.17 -15.61 -20.10
CA GLU A 82 39.35 -16.20 -18.77
C GLU A 82 40.34 -15.42 -17.90
N ASP A 83 40.00 -14.25 -17.35
CA ASP A 83 40.76 -13.69 -16.25
C ASP A 83 39.86 -12.91 -15.31
N ASP A 84 40.01 -13.17 -13.98
CA ASP A 84 39.25 -12.59 -12.84
C ASP A 84 37.88 -13.15 -12.53
N MET A 85 37.84 -14.37 -12.01
CA MET A 85 36.68 -14.85 -11.26
C MET A 85 37.01 -14.91 -9.75
N PRO A 86 36.32 -14.10 -8.90
CA PRO A 86 36.44 -14.30 -7.46
C PRO A 86 35.84 -15.65 -7.06
N GLU A 87 36.61 -16.46 -6.36
CA GLU A 87 36.14 -17.67 -5.71
C GLU A 87 35.12 -17.31 -4.61
N LEU A 88 33.85 -17.42 -4.95
CA LEU A 88 32.76 -17.23 -4.00
C LEU A 88 32.55 -18.50 -3.17
N ILE A 89 33.48 -18.81 -2.29
CA ILE A 89 33.24 -19.69 -1.16
C ILE A 89 32.41 -18.88 -0.16
N ALA A 90 31.12 -19.03 -0.23
CA ALA A 90 30.23 -18.42 0.74
C ALA A 90 29.97 -19.40 1.86
N GLU A 91 30.39 -19.02 3.07
CA GLU A 91 29.91 -19.64 4.30
C GLU A 91 28.36 -19.74 4.29
N PRO A 92 27.79 -20.78 4.90
CA PRO A 92 26.35 -20.91 5.04
C PRO A 92 25.86 -19.73 5.89
N GLU A 93 25.27 -18.71 5.24
CA GLU A 93 24.60 -17.60 5.95
C GLU A 93 23.46 -18.22 6.77
N THR A 94 23.68 -18.40 8.06
CA THR A 94 22.68 -18.87 9.02
C THR A 94 21.56 -17.86 9.22
N ILE A 95 21.81 -16.58 8.90
CA ILE A 95 20.85 -15.48 8.98
C ILE A 95 20.74 -14.83 7.60
N VAL A 96 19.56 -14.90 7.02
CA VAL A 96 19.22 -14.24 5.74
C VAL A 96 18.92 -12.76 6.02
N PRO A 97 19.77 -11.80 5.58
CA PRO A 97 19.55 -10.37 5.86
C PRO A 97 18.32 -9.85 5.13
N ASP A 98 17.59 -8.93 5.77
CA ASP A 98 16.44 -8.30 5.13
C ASP A 98 16.89 -7.10 4.27
N LYS A 99 16.84 -7.27 2.95
CA LYS A 99 17.20 -6.24 1.97
C LYS A 99 15.97 -5.66 1.23
N ARG A 100 14.75 -5.87 1.75
CA ARG A 100 13.53 -5.37 1.09
C ARG A 100 13.50 -3.86 0.93
N LEU A 101 14.00 -3.09 1.91
CA LEU A 101 14.12 -1.64 1.76
C LEU A 101 14.98 -1.25 0.55
N HIS A 102 16.10 -1.94 0.33
CA HIS A 102 16.94 -1.68 -0.84
C HIS A 102 16.16 -1.93 -2.14
N LEU A 103 15.41 -3.02 -2.21
CA LEU A 103 14.58 -3.35 -3.37
C LEU A 103 13.46 -2.33 -3.59
N MET A 104 12.77 -1.88 -2.51
CA MET A 104 11.77 -0.81 -2.57
C MET A 104 12.37 0.48 -3.15
N LEU A 105 13.55 0.89 -2.64
CA LEU A 105 14.25 2.09 -3.11
C LEU A 105 14.70 1.98 -4.58
N VAL A 106 15.00 0.77 -5.05
CA VAL A 106 15.27 0.50 -6.49
C VAL A 106 13.98 0.65 -7.30
N CYS A 107 12.86 0.09 -6.84
CA CYS A 107 11.56 0.20 -7.51
C CYS A 107 11.07 1.66 -7.61
N ALA A 108 11.38 2.49 -6.61
CA ALA A 108 11.05 3.92 -6.57
C ALA A 108 12.18 4.82 -7.13
N HIS A 109 13.08 4.28 -7.95
CA HIS A 109 14.17 5.07 -8.53
C HIS A 109 13.64 6.14 -9.50
N PRO A 110 14.16 7.40 -9.49
CA PRO A 110 13.70 8.48 -10.37
C PRO A 110 13.78 8.18 -11.87
N ALA A 111 14.61 7.23 -12.28
CA ALA A 111 14.65 6.76 -13.67
C ALA A 111 13.39 5.99 -14.07
N ILE A 112 12.58 5.50 -13.14
CA ILE A 112 11.36 4.74 -13.39
C ILE A 112 10.17 5.70 -13.38
N ASP A 113 9.19 5.48 -14.25
CA ASP A 113 7.95 6.24 -14.25
C ASP A 113 7.25 6.10 -12.88
N PRO A 114 6.88 7.19 -12.20
CA PRO A 114 6.17 7.14 -10.91
C PRO A 114 4.94 6.24 -10.91
N LYS A 115 4.20 6.16 -12.03
CA LYS A 115 3.04 5.26 -12.19
C LYS A 115 3.42 3.78 -12.12
N MET A 116 4.70 3.45 -12.27
CA MET A 116 5.21 2.08 -12.19
C MET A 116 5.85 1.74 -10.84
N HIS A 117 6.03 2.70 -9.93
CA HIS A 117 6.62 2.44 -8.62
C HIS A 117 5.80 1.41 -7.84
N THR A 118 4.49 1.66 -7.65
CA THR A 118 3.58 0.74 -6.94
C THR A 118 3.48 -0.63 -7.65
N PRO A 119 3.14 -0.72 -8.96
CA PRO A 119 3.11 -2.01 -9.65
C PRO A 119 4.40 -2.82 -9.52
N LEU A 120 5.55 -2.15 -9.60
CA LEU A 120 6.85 -2.81 -9.51
C LEU A 120 7.14 -3.32 -8.10
N MET A 121 6.78 -2.56 -7.06
CA MET A 121 6.90 -3.00 -5.67
C MET A 121 6.00 -4.19 -5.37
N LEU A 122 4.75 -4.16 -5.83
CA LEU A 122 3.82 -5.28 -5.65
C LEU A 122 4.36 -6.56 -6.30
N GLN A 123 4.97 -6.46 -7.49
CA GLN A 123 5.60 -7.63 -8.12
C GLN A 123 6.86 -8.09 -7.38
N CYS A 124 7.82 -7.19 -7.20
CA CYS A 124 9.17 -7.57 -6.75
C CYS A 124 9.24 -7.82 -5.24
N VAL A 125 8.47 -7.09 -4.43
CA VAL A 125 8.55 -7.22 -2.97
C VAL A 125 7.48 -8.16 -2.42
N MET A 126 6.30 -8.20 -3.07
CA MET A 126 5.16 -9.01 -2.62
C MET A 126 4.93 -10.27 -3.46
N GLY A 127 5.53 -10.36 -4.66
CA GLY A 127 5.40 -11.52 -5.52
C GLY A 127 4.06 -11.62 -6.27
N LEU A 128 3.30 -10.51 -6.35
CA LEU A 128 2.06 -10.49 -7.11
C LEU A 128 2.35 -10.64 -8.61
N ASP A 129 1.47 -11.34 -9.31
CA ASP A 129 1.61 -11.50 -10.74
C ASP A 129 1.01 -10.30 -11.54
N ALA A 130 1.33 -10.25 -12.85
CA ALA A 130 0.88 -9.16 -13.71
C ALA A 130 -0.66 -9.13 -13.92
N GLU A 131 -1.36 -10.23 -13.64
CA GLU A 131 -2.81 -10.31 -13.73
C GLU A 131 -3.46 -9.64 -12.52
N GLN A 132 -3.02 -10.01 -11.31
CA GLN A 132 -3.47 -9.42 -10.05
C GLN A 132 -3.21 -7.91 -10.03
N ILE A 133 -1.99 -7.50 -10.40
CA ILE A 133 -1.63 -6.08 -10.48
C ILE A 133 -2.45 -5.37 -11.58
N GLY A 134 -2.62 -6.01 -12.74
CA GLY A 134 -3.41 -5.46 -13.85
C GLY A 134 -4.86 -5.22 -13.47
N GLN A 135 -5.49 -6.14 -12.76
CA GLN A 135 -6.85 -6.00 -12.24
C GLN A 135 -6.95 -4.81 -11.28
N ALA A 136 -6.05 -4.71 -10.31
CA ALA A 136 -6.02 -3.63 -9.33
C ALA A 136 -5.86 -2.23 -9.96
N PHE A 137 -5.09 -2.13 -11.04
CA PHE A 137 -4.84 -0.85 -11.73
C PHE A 137 -5.70 -0.64 -12.98
N LEU A 138 -6.70 -1.50 -13.21
CA LEU A 138 -7.58 -1.48 -14.38
C LEU A 138 -6.80 -1.48 -15.71
N VAL A 139 -5.70 -2.24 -15.77
CA VAL A 139 -4.83 -2.40 -16.93
C VAL A 139 -4.84 -3.85 -17.40
N PRO A 140 -5.02 -4.13 -18.70
CA PRO A 140 -4.96 -5.51 -19.21
C PRO A 140 -3.66 -6.22 -18.83
N LYS A 141 -3.73 -7.51 -18.43
CA LYS A 141 -2.59 -8.35 -18.01
C LYS A 141 -1.38 -8.22 -18.93
N ALA A 142 -1.58 -8.35 -20.23
CA ALA A 142 -0.49 -8.29 -21.23
C ALA A 142 0.21 -6.92 -21.22
N THR A 143 -0.56 -5.83 -21.08
CA THR A 143 -0.04 -4.47 -20.99
C THR A 143 0.74 -4.26 -19.70
N MET A 144 0.22 -4.73 -18.57
CA MET A 144 0.91 -4.64 -17.27
C MET A 144 2.21 -5.45 -17.29
N ALA A 145 2.19 -6.69 -17.80
CA ALA A 145 3.39 -7.52 -17.94
C ALA A 145 4.48 -6.82 -18.76
N GLN A 146 4.13 -6.22 -19.91
CA GLN A 146 5.08 -5.48 -20.73
C GLN A 146 5.65 -4.25 -20.00
N ARG A 147 4.82 -3.51 -19.25
CA ARG A 147 5.27 -2.35 -18.47
C ARG A 147 6.25 -2.75 -17.38
N LEU A 148 5.98 -3.83 -16.67
CA LEU A 148 6.84 -4.38 -15.62
C LEU A 148 8.19 -4.84 -16.18
N VAL A 149 8.18 -5.56 -17.32
CA VAL A 149 9.42 -5.97 -18.02
C VAL A 149 10.25 -4.76 -18.42
N ARG A 150 9.63 -3.73 -19.03
CA ARG A 150 10.32 -2.49 -19.44
C ARG A 150 10.91 -1.76 -18.23
N ALA A 151 10.20 -1.70 -17.10
CA ALA A 151 10.69 -1.06 -15.88
C ALA A 151 11.94 -1.80 -15.35
N LYS A 152 11.92 -3.13 -15.26
CA LYS A 152 13.08 -3.95 -14.84
C LYS A 152 14.26 -3.81 -15.80
N THR A 153 14.00 -3.82 -17.10
CA THR A 153 15.04 -3.57 -18.12
C THR A 153 15.68 -2.19 -17.93
N LYS A 154 14.87 -1.17 -17.61
CA LYS A 154 15.37 0.19 -17.38
C LYS A 154 16.21 0.31 -16.13
N ILE A 155 15.84 -0.41 -15.03
CA ILE A 155 16.66 -0.52 -13.82
C ILE A 155 18.04 -1.08 -14.16
N LYS A 156 18.10 -2.20 -14.89
CA LYS A 156 19.35 -2.84 -15.33
C LYS A 156 20.17 -1.92 -16.23
N ALA A 157 19.56 -1.33 -17.26
CA ALA A 157 20.24 -0.45 -18.22
C ALA A 157 20.84 0.81 -17.57
N ASN A 158 20.20 1.35 -16.51
CA ASN A 158 20.71 2.48 -15.76
C ASN A 158 21.66 2.08 -14.61
N ALA A 159 22.02 0.80 -14.50
CA ALA A 159 22.86 0.29 -13.41
C ALA A 159 22.43 0.80 -12.03
N VAL A 160 21.10 0.82 -11.75
CA VAL A 160 20.55 1.34 -10.50
C VAL A 160 21.13 0.57 -9.32
N PRO A 161 21.84 1.23 -8.38
CA PRO A 161 22.52 0.53 -7.31
C PRO A 161 21.51 -0.01 -6.28
N PHE A 162 21.69 -1.26 -5.85
CA PHE A 162 20.98 -1.89 -4.75
C PHE A 162 21.60 -1.47 -3.40
N ALA A 163 21.51 -0.17 -3.12
CA ALA A 163 22.05 0.43 -1.90
C ALA A 163 21.12 1.52 -1.39
N ILE A 164 21.17 1.80 -0.10
CA ILE A 164 20.52 2.96 0.47
C ILE A 164 21.27 4.19 -0.05
N PRO A 165 20.60 5.13 -0.75
CA PRO A 165 21.27 6.30 -1.27
C PRO A 165 21.78 7.22 -0.17
N ALA A 166 22.71 8.12 -0.49
CA ALA A 166 23.14 9.16 0.42
C ALA A 166 21.96 10.05 0.86
N ASN A 167 22.08 10.69 2.03
CA ASN A 167 20.97 11.37 2.71
C ASN A 167 20.21 12.37 1.85
N ASP A 168 20.90 13.12 0.97
CA ASP A 168 20.29 14.08 0.05
C ASP A 168 19.35 13.47 -1.00
N LYS A 169 19.59 12.20 -1.36
CA LYS A 169 18.78 11.44 -2.34
C LYS A 169 17.85 10.45 -1.68
N LEU A 170 18.00 10.19 -0.40
CA LEU A 170 17.20 9.20 0.33
C LEU A 170 15.77 9.71 0.56
N SER A 171 15.62 10.96 1.01
CA SER A 171 14.32 11.53 1.38
C SER A 171 13.29 11.50 0.24
N PRO A 172 13.60 11.98 -0.99
CA PRO A 172 12.64 11.90 -2.10
C PRO A 172 12.31 10.46 -2.53
N ARG A 173 13.26 9.52 -2.38
CA ARG A 173 13.00 8.11 -2.69
C ARG A 173 12.13 7.44 -1.63
N LEU A 174 12.33 7.76 -0.36
CA LEU A 174 11.47 7.25 0.72
C LEU A 174 10.05 7.77 0.57
N GLU A 175 9.88 9.04 0.21
CA GLU A 175 8.56 9.61 -0.10
C GLU A 175 7.89 8.81 -1.23
N ALA A 176 8.58 8.55 -2.34
CA ALA A 176 8.05 7.74 -3.44
C ALA A 176 7.73 6.29 -3.02
N VAL A 177 8.52 5.68 -2.12
CA VAL A 177 8.22 4.36 -1.54
C VAL A 177 6.95 4.41 -0.70
N MET A 178 6.82 5.40 0.18
CA MET A 178 5.65 5.55 1.05
C MET A 178 4.38 5.82 0.23
N GLU A 179 4.45 6.69 -0.78
CA GLU A 179 3.34 6.94 -1.71
C GLU A 179 2.94 5.66 -2.46
N ALA A 180 3.90 4.85 -2.87
CA ALA A 180 3.61 3.60 -3.55
C ALA A 180 2.92 2.57 -2.64
N ILE A 181 3.34 2.46 -1.38
CA ILE A 181 2.71 1.59 -0.37
C ILE A 181 1.29 2.08 -0.06
N TYR A 182 1.13 3.40 0.14
CA TYR A 182 -0.18 4.01 0.39
C TYR A 182 -1.12 3.86 -0.81
N GLY A 183 -0.59 4.01 -2.03
CA GLY A 183 -1.33 3.79 -3.26
C GLY A 183 -1.86 2.36 -3.39
N ALA A 184 -1.06 1.36 -3.04
CA ALA A 184 -1.49 -0.05 -3.01
C ALA A 184 -2.67 -0.27 -2.05
N TYR A 185 -2.61 0.33 -0.86
CA TYR A 185 -3.70 0.28 0.11
C TYR A 185 -4.97 0.97 -0.42
N SER A 186 -4.82 2.14 -1.08
CA SER A 186 -5.95 2.94 -1.57
C SER A 186 -6.72 2.26 -2.68
N VAL A 187 -6.05 1.44 -3.51
CA VAL A 187 -6.70 0.63 -4.57
C VAL A 187 -7.63 -0.43 -3.97
N ASP A 188 -7.25 -1.04 -2.85
CA ASP A 188 -7.98 -2.14 -2.21
C ASP A 188 -9.00 -1.67 -1.14
N TRP A 189 -9.11 -0.37 -0.91
CA TRP A 189 -9.82 0.17 0.26
C TRP A 189 -11.28 -0.28 0.40
N LEU A 190 -11.98 -0.54 -0.70
CA LEU A 190 -13.38 -1.00 -0.72
C LEU A 190 -13.54 -2.42 -1.29
N GLU A 191 -12.48 -3.05 -1.76
CA GLU A 191 -12.56 -4.42 -2.27
C GLU A 191 -12.48 -5.43 -1.11
N THR A 192 -13.42 -6.34 -1.07
CA THR A 192 -13.42 -7.47 -0.12
C THR A 192 -12.46 -8.58 -0.55
N GLY A 193 -11.78 -8.40 -1.65
CA GLY A 193 -10.98 -9.39 -2.38
C GLY A 193 -9.53 -9.56 -1.96
N ASP A 194 -9.08 -9.05 -0.86
CA ASP A 194 -8.13 -9.67 0.03
C ASP A 194 -6.67 -9.34 0.08
N ASP A 195 -5.96 -8.96 -0.95
CA ASP A 195 -4.51 -9.08 -0.79
C ASP A 195 -3.75 -7.74 -0.73
N LEU A 196 -4.13 -6.73 -1.49
CA LEU A 196 -3.35 -5.49 -1.57
C LEU A 196 -3.30 -4.69 -0.27
N GLY A 197 -4.41 -4.65 0.46
CA GLY A 197 -4.45 -3.94 1.75
C GLY A 197 -3.59 -4.62 2.82
N LYS A 198 -3.58 -5.96 2.86
CA LYS A 198 -2.72 -6.75 3.76
C LYS A 198 -1.25 -6.58 3.36
N GLU A 199 -0.98 -6.59 2.06
CA GLU A 199 0.35 -6.41 1.50
C GLU A 199 0.90 -5.01 1.80
N ALA A 200 0.08 -3.97 1.63
CA ALA A 200 0.46 -2.61 1.98
C ALA A 200 0.76 -2.46 3.48
N LEU A 201 -0.07 -3.06 4.35
CA LEU A 201 0.18 -3.09 5.80
C LEU A 201 1.53 -3.76 6.10
N PHE A 202 1.78 -4.93 5.53
CA PHE A 202 3.04 -5.64 5.71
C PHE A 202 4.25 -4.82 5.22
N LEU A 203 4.15 -4.14 4.06
CA LEU A 203 5.21 -3.25 3.57
C LEU A 203 5.44 -2.05 4.49
N GLY A 204 4.37 -1.48 5.04
CA GLY A 204 4.46 -0.42 6.05
C GLY A 204 5.20 -0.87 7.31
N ASP A 205 4.90 -2.08 7.80
CA ASP A 205 5.60 -2.68 8.95
C ASP A 205 7.08 -2.92 8.65
N VAL A 206 7.41 -3.47 7.48
CA VAL A 206 8.80 -3.67 7.05
C VAL A 206 9.54 -2.34 6.97
N LEU A 207 8.93 -1.32 6.36
CA LEU A 207 9.54 0.00 6.22
C LEU A 207 9.80 0.64 7.58
N SER A 208 8.81 0.63 8.48
CA SER A 208 8.94 1.20 9.83
C SER A 208 9.96 0.46 10.70
N ALA A 209 10.06 -0.86 10.55
CA ALA A 209 11.05 -1.68 11.26
C ALA A 209 12.49 -1.38 10.79
N GLN A 210 12.69 -1.13 9.50
CA GLN A 210 14.00 -0.80 8.95
C GLN A 210 14.38 0.69 9.12
N LEU A 211 13.40 1.56 9.36
CA LEU A 211 13.56 3.00 9.56
C LEU A 211 12.93 3.44 10.91
N PRO A 212 13.38 2.91 12.05
CA PRO A 212 12.72 3.13 13.36
C PRO A 212 12.76 4.58 13.84
N ASN A 213 13.61 5.42 13.25
CA ASN A 213 13.78 6.84 13.55
C ASN A 213 13.26 7.76 12.42
N ASN A 214 12.42 7.24 11.52
CA ASN A 214 11.77 8.05 10.48
C ASN A 214 10.30 8.26 10.84
N ALA A 215 9.90 9.50 11.13
CA ALA A 215 8.55 9.83 11.59
C ALA A 215 7.47 9.50 10.56
N GLU A 216 7.74 9.71 9.26
CA GLU A 216 6.78 9.43 8.19
C GLU A 216 6.63 7.93 7.91
N ALA A 217 7.69 7.13 8.01
CA ALA A 217 7.59 5.68 7.91
C ALA A 217 6.76 5.08 9.06
N LEU A 218 6.97 5.57 10.29
CA LEU A 218 6.14 5.21 11.45
C LEU A 218 4.71 5.72 11.30
N GLY A 219 4.53 6.93 10.76
CA GLY A 219 3.23 7.53 10.46
C GLY A 219 2.44 6.71 9.44
N LEU A 220 3.07 6.28 8.36
CA LEU A 220 2.45 5.42 7.35
C LEU A 220 2.04 4.07 7.94
N ALA A 221 2.91 3.40 8.69
CA ALA A 221 2.58 2.13 9.34
C ALA A 221 1.41 2.29 10.31
N ALA A 222 1.37 3.38 11.09
CA ALA A 222 0.24 3.69 11.96
C ALA A 222 -1.06 3.92 11.18
N LEU A 223 -1.00 4.71 10.09
CA LEU A 223 -2.15 4.98 9.22
C LEU A 223 -2.74 3.69 8.66
N LEU A 224 -1.90 2.84 8.08
CA LEU A 224 -2.30 1.54 7.53
C LEU A 224 -2.86 0.62 8.62
N GLY A 225 -2.26 0.61 9.80
CA GLY A 225 -2.73 -0.15 10.96
C GLY A 225 -4.12 0.26 11.42
N PHE A 226 -4.40 1.57 11.57
CA PHE A 226 -5.74 2.08 11.88
C PHE A 226 -6.76 1.74 10.80
N ALA A 227 -6.35 1.85 9.55
CA ALA A 227 -7.23 1.58 8.43
C ALA A 227 -7.54 0.08 8.30
N ALA A 228 -6.55 -0.80 8.45
CA ALA A 228 -6.72 -2.26 8.44
C ALA A 228 -7.57 -2.75 9.64
N ALA A 229 -7.41 -2.12 10.81
CA ALA A 229 -8.16 -2.49 12.01
C ALA A 229 -9.68 -2.38 11.84
N ARG A 230 -10.17 -1.53 10.94
CA ARG A 230 -11.60 -1.31 10.69
C ARG A 230 -12.14 -2.01 9.46
N ARG A 231 -11.35 -2.87 8.84
CA ARG A 231 -11.71 -3.54 7.59
C ARG A 231 -13.05 -4.25 7.67
N ASP A 232 -13.23 -5.08 8.71
CA ASP A 232 -14.42 -5.92 8.89
C ASP A 232 -15.69 -5.11 9.24
N ALA A 233 -15.52 -3.87 9.69
CA ALA A 233 -16.62 -2.97 10.00
C ALA A 233 -17.07 -2.07 8.81
N ARG A 234 -16.36 -2.11 7.67
CA ARG A 234 -16.69 -1.27 6.50
C ARG A 234 -17.84 -1.83 5.67
N ILE A 235 -17.90 -3.14 5.57
CA ILE A 235 -18.96 -3.84 4.87
C ILE A 235 -19.50 -4.90 5.83
N VAL A 236 -20.76 -4.74 6.23
CA VAL A 236 -21.47 -5.66 7.11
C VAL A 236 -22.68 -6.17 6.36
N ASP A 237 -22.84 -7.49 6.27
CA ASP A 237 -23.93 -8.14 5.53
C ASP A 237 -24.06 -7.71 4.06
N GLY A 238 -22.93 -7.30 3.45
CA GLY A 238 -22.86 -6.81 2.06
C GLY A 238 -23.16 -5.31 1.89
N GLU A 239 -23.46 -4.60 2.97
CA GLU A 239 -23.77 -3.17 2.96
C GLU A 239 -22.56 -2.35 3.44
N PHE A 240 -22.31 -1.23 2.76
CA PHE A 240 -21.27 -0.29 3.16
C PHE A 240 -21.69 0.50 4.39
N VAL A 241 -20.83 0.53 5.40
CA VAL A 241 -21.05 1.25 6.67
C VAL A 241 -20.08 2.43 6.77
N PRO A 242 -20.57 3.69 6.74
CA PRO A 242 -19.75 4.88 6.96
C PRO A 242 -19.01 4.83 8.30
N LEU A 243 -17.86 5.50 8.37
CA LEU A 243 -16.97 5.43 9.53
C LEU A 243 -17.65 5.80 10.85
N ASP A 244 -18.46 6.82 10.86
CA ASP A 244 -19.23 7.29 12.00
C ASP A 244 -20.32 6.32 12.45
N ALA A 245 -20.86 5.50 11.54
CA ALA A 245 -21.86 4.47 11.81
C ALA A 245 -21.26 3.09 12.13
N GLN A 246 -19.94 2.89 11.92
CA GLN A 246 -19.29 1.59 12.20
C GLN A 246 -19.40 1.21 13.68
N ASN A 247 -19.66 -0.06 13.94
CA ASN A 247 -19.62 -0.64 15.27
C ASN A 247 -18.17 -0.88 15.73
N PRO A 248 -17.66 -0.18 16.76
CA PRO A 248 -16.29 -0.39 17.25
C PRO A 248 -16.01 -1.82 17.75
N ALA A 249 -17.03 -2.58 18.13
CA ALA A 249 -16.86 -3.98 18.56
C ALA A 249 -16.36 -4.89 17.41
N LEU A 250 -16.50 -4.47 16.16
CA LEU A 250 -15.97 -5.18 14.99
C LEU A 250 -14.53 -4.77 14.66
N TRP A 251 -13.97 -3.80 15.36
CA TRP A 251 -12.62 -3.32 15.09
C TRP A 251 -11.57 -4.24 15.72
N ASN A 252 -10.44 -4.39 15.04
CA ASN A 252 -9.29 -5.14 15.56
C ASN A 252 -8.51 -4.29 16.57
N GLU A 253 -8.80 -4.47 17.85
CA GLU A 253 -8.16 -3.72 18.92
C GLU A 253 -6.63 -3.86 18.96
N PRO A 254 -6.02 -5.05 18.83
CA PRO A 254 -4.57 -5.20 18.76
C PRO A 254 -3.91 -4.32 17.69
N LEU A 255 -4.49 -4.24 16.48
CA LEU A 255 -3.98 -3.37 15.42
C LEU A 255 -4.11 -1.88 15.78
N ILE A 256 -5.22 -1.47 16.40
CA ILE A 256 -5.40 -0.08 16.87
C ILE A 256 -4.34 0.27 17.92
N ARG A 257 -4.11 -0.58 18.91
CA ARG A 257 -3.10 -0.34 19.97
C ARG A 257 -1.69 -0.29 19.38
N GLY A 258 -1.38 -1.16 18.43
CA GLY A 258 -0.11 -1.14 17.67
C GLY A 258 0.08 0.17 16.91
N ALA A 259 -0.93 0.59 16.14
CA ALA A 259 -0.92 1.85 15.39
C ALA A 259 -0.77 3.07 16.30
N GLN A 260 -1.46 3.10 17.46
CA GLN A 260 -1.29 4.14 18.46
C GLN A 260 0.14 4.20 19.02
N ALA A 261 0.78 3.05 19.25
CA ALA A 261 2.17 3.00 19.72
C ALA A 261 3.14 3.53 18.64
N MET A 262 2.96 3.16 17.38
CA MET A 262 3.76 3.69 16.27
C MET A 262 3.59 5.20 16.12
N LEU A 263 2.36 5.71 16.18
CA LEU A 263 2.08 7.15 16.08
C LEU A 263 2.72 7.94 17.24
N ARG A 264 2.66 7.43 18.47
CA ARG A 264 3.36 8.05 19.61
C ARG A 264 4.87 8.13 19.39
N ARG A 265 5.48 7.05 18.86
CA ARG A 265 6.90 7.04 18.48
C ARG A 265 7.20 8.06 17.40
N ALA A 266 6.38 8.13 16.35
CA ALA A 266 6.53 9.13 15.29
C ALA A 266 6.49 10.55 15.85
N SER A 267 5.51 10.85 16.72
CA SER A 267 5.36 12.18 17.35
C SER A 267 6.54 12.56 18.22
N ALA A 268 7.13 11.60 18.93
CA ALA A 268 8.31 11.83 19.78
C ALA A 268 9.57 12.25 19.00
N LEU A 269 9.62 12.00 17.68
CA LEU A 269 10.71 12.44 16.81
C LEU A 269 10.64 13.93 16.46
N GLY A 270 9.53 14.62 16.75
CA GLY A 270 9.39 16.07 16.56
C GLY A 270 9.35 16.51 15.08
N GLN A 271 9.15 15.59 14.16
CA GLN A 271 9.02 15.87 12.73
C GLN A 271 7.57 15.65 12.32
N ILE A 272 6.95 16.67 11.73
CA ILE A 272 5.56 16.58 11.26
C ILE A 272 5.56 16.34 9.75
N GLY A 273 4.82 15.30 9.33
CA GLY A 273 4.64 14.97 7.95
C GLY A 273 3.21 14.52 7.63
N ARG A 274 2.96 14.23 6.35
CA ARG A 274 1.62 13.89 5.84
C ARG A 274 1.04 12.64 6.50
N PHE A 275 1.77 11.53 6.43
CA PHE A 275 1.26 10.24 6.93
C PHE A 275 1.06 10.27 8.44
N GLN A 276 1.89 11.00 9.16
CA GLN A 276 1.73 11.22 10.60
C GLN A 276 0.44 11.99 10.91
N LEU A 277 0.12 13.06 10.14
CA LEU A 277 -1.12 13.81 10.32
C LEU A 277 -2.35 12.99 9.94
N GLU A 278 -2.32 12.26 8.84
CA GLU A 278 -3.38 11.35 8.43
C GLU A 278 -3.60 10.26 9.51
N ALA A 279 -2.52 9.67 10.06
CA ALA A 279 -2.61 8.71 11.15
C ALA A 279 -3.20 9.32 12.44
N ALA A 280 -2.85 10.57 12.75
CA ALA A 280 -3.40 11.28 13.92
C ALA A 280 -4.92 11.51 13.79
N ILE A 281 -5.41 11.84 12.59
CA ILE A 281 -6.84 11.93 12.30
C ILE A 281 -7.51 10.56 12.51
N GLN A 282 -6.91 9.48 12.01
CA GLN A 282 -7.45 8.13 12.23
C GLN A 282 -7.43 7.73 13.70
N ALA A 283 -6.43 8.17 14.46
CA ALA A 283 -6.35 7.92 15.91
C ALA A 283 -7.50 8.58 16.67
N ILE A 284 -7.95 9.78 16.26
CA ILE A 284 -9.15 10.43 16.85
C ILE A 284 -10.39 9.55 16.64
N HIS A 285 -10.61 9.07 15.43
CA HIS A 285 -11.73 8.16 15.17
C HIS A 285 -11.64 6.85 15.96
N ALA A 286 -10.40 6.33 16.12
CA ALA A 286 -10.16 5.07 16.82
C ALA A 286 -10.43 5.13 18.34
N ARG A 287 -10.52 6.33 18.95
CA ARG A 287 -10.89 6.50 20.39
C ARG A 287 -12.27 5.96 20.72
N ARG A 288 -13.15 5.81 19.75
CA ARG A 288 -14.46 5.19 19.90
C ARG A 288 -14.39 3.75 20.43
N ILE A 289 -13.24 3.06 20.27
CA ILE A 289 -13.04 1.72 20.86
C ILE A 289 -13.04 1.78 22.40
N ASP A 290 -12.66 2.92 22.96
CA ASP A 290 -12.66 3.20 24.39
C ASP A 290 -13.96 3.92 24.85
N ASN A 291 -15.00 3.91 24.00
CA ASN A 291 -16.28 4.61 24.19
C ASN A 291 -16.14 6.14 24.33
N GLU A 292 -15.06 6.73 23.82
CA GLU A 292 -14.91 8.17 23.77
C GLU A 292 -15.76 8.78 22.62
N LEU A 293 -16.27 9.98 22.87
CA LEU A 293 -16.94 10.76 21.83
C LEU A 293 -15.94 11.26 20.80
N MET A 294 -16.43 11.47 19.57
CA MET A 294 -15.61 12.00 18.47
C MET A 294 -15.16 13.43 18.76
N ASP A 295 -13.86 13.66 18.79
CA ASP A 295 -13.24 14.98 18.93
C ASP A 295 -13.18 15.70 17.56
N TRP A 296 -14.32 16.26 17.14
CA TRP A 296 -14.40 17.00 15.89
C TRP A 296 -13.50 18.25 15.87
N ARG A 297 -13.28 18.88 17.03
CA ARG A 297 -12.40 20.05 17.12
C ARG A 297 -10.96 19.64 16.83
N GLY A 298 -10.46 18.59 17.48
CA GLY A 298 -9.13 18.04 17.21
C GLY A 298 -8.98 17.56 15.77
N ALA A 299 -9.99 16.87 15.22
CA ALA A 299 -9.99 16.44 13.83
C ALA A 299 -9.91 17.63 12.87
N THR A 300 -10.70 18.69 13.09
CA THR A 300 -10.68 19.91 12.26
C THR A 300 -9.31 20.58 12.28
N GLN A 301 -8.65 20.66 13.45
CA GLN A 301 -7.31 21.24 13.57
C GLN A 301 -6.26 20.41 12.81
N LEU A 302 -6.32 19.08 12.90
CA LEU A 302 -5.41 18.20 12.17
C LEU A 302 -5.62 18.29 10.66
N TYR A 303 -6.89 18.30 10.21
CA TYR A 303 -7.20 18.50 8.78
C TYR A 303 -6.76 19.87 8.27
N ALA A 304 -6.91 20.95 9.06
CA ALA A 304 -6.42 22.27 8.68
C ALA A 304 -4.89 22.28 8.50
N GLY A 305 -4.15 21.66 9.43
CA GLY A 305 -2.70 21.47 9.31
C GLY A 305 -2.32 20.61 8.11
N LEU A 306 -3.05 19.53 7.86
CA LEU A 306 -2.83 18.66 6.69
C LEU A 306 -3.07 19.43 5.38
N CYS A 307 -4.17 20.19 5.26
CA CYS A 307 -4.45 21.00 4.08
C CYS A 307 -3.42 22.11 3.84
N GLN A 308 -2.85 22.66 4.92
CA GLN A 308 -1.80 23.69 4.80
C GLN A 308 -0.48 23.11 4.29
N LEU A 309 -0.09 21.92 4.75
CA LEU A 309 1.19 21.30 4.40
C LEU A 309 1.09 20.43 3.13
N TYR A 310 -0.05 19.74 2.94
CA TYR A 310 -0.28 18.76 1.88
C TYR A 310 -1.72 18.89 1.35
N PRO A 311 -2.04 19.88 0.51
CA PRO A 311 -3.40 20.24 0.09
C PRO A 311 -3.97 19.25 -0.95
N THR A 312 -4.13 17.97 -0.56
CA THR A 312 -4.77 16.96 -1.42
C THR A 312 -6.30 17.17 -1.41
N LEU A 313 -6.98 16.77 -2.49
CA LEU A 313 -8.46 16.85 -2.57
C LEU A 313 -9.11 16.02 -1.44
N GLY A 314 -8.55 14.84 -1.12
CA GLY A 314 -9.06 14.01 -0.02
C GLY A 314 -8.97 14.72 1.34
N ALA A 315 -7.85 15.38 1.62
CA ALA A 315 -7.67 16.15 2.86
C ALA A 315 -8.67 17.32 2.94
N GLN A 316 -8.91 18.02 1.82
CA GLN A 316 -9.84 19.16 1.77
C GLN A 316 -11.30 18.70 1.93
N ILE A 317 -11.68 17.56 1.35
CA ILE A 317 -13.02 16.98 1.57
C ILE A 317 -13.18 16.53 3.03
N GLY A 318 -12.17 15.86 3.60
CA GLY A 318 -12.17 15.48 5.01
C GLY A 318 -12.25 16.70 5.95
N TYR A 319 -11.56 17.79 5.60
CA TYR A 319 -11.65 19.06 6.31
C TYR A 319 -13.08 19.64 6.26
N ALA A 320 -13.74 19.62 5.08
CA ALA A 320 -15.12 20.05 4.91
C ALA A 320 -16.08 19.26 5.83
N VAL A 321 -15.89 17.93 5.89
CA VAL A 321 -16.67 17.06 6.78
C VAL A 321 -16.44 17.41 8.25
N ALA A 322 -15.19 17.51 8.69
CA ALA A 322 -14.89 17.84 10.09
C ALA A 322 -15.43 19.23 10.48
N LEU A 323 -15.34 20.19 9.57
CA LEU A 323 -15.83 21.56 9.79
C LEU A 323 -17.35 21.62 9.85
N SER A 324 -18.07 20.81 9.04
CA SER A 324 -19.54 20.77 9.06
C SER A 324 -20.08 20.24 10.39
N HIS A 325 -19.40 19.29 11.02
CA HIS A 325 -19.76 18.81 12.35
C HIS A 325 -19.62 19.86 13.47
N LEU A 326 -18.77 20.87 13.27
CA LEU A 326 -18.59 21.96 14.24
C LEU A 326 -19.49 23.19 13.97
N HIS A 327 -19.70 23.51 12.71
CA HIS A 327 -20.27 24.79 12.31
C HIS A 327 -21.47 24.66 11.36
N GLY A 328 -21.94 23.43 11.13
CA GLY A 328 -23.05 23.12 10.24
C GLY A 328 -22.65 22.96 8.76
N PRO A 329 -23.58 22.46 7.95
CA PRO A 329 -23.33 22.08 6.55
C PRO A 329 -22.86 23.24 5.67
N ASP A 330 -23.29 24.49 5.95
CA ASP A 330 -22.85 25.70 5.23
C ASP A 330 -21.33 25.84 5.23
N ALA A 331 -20.69 25.60 6.37
CA ALA A 331 -19.25 25.69 6.50
C ALA A 331 -18.55 24.62 5.67
N GLY A 332 -19.10 23.39 5.62
CA GLY A 332 -18.60 22.32 4.77
C GLY A 332 -18.73 22.62 3.28
N ILE A 333 -19.89 23.13 2.85
CA ILE A 333 -20.15 23.52 1.46
C ILE A 333 -19.19 24.62 1.02
N ALA A 334 -18.95 25.62 1.85
CA ALA A 334 -18.02 26.71 1.52
C ALA A 334 -16.60 26.19 1.20
N VAL A 335 -16.12 25.18 1.92
CA VAL A 335 -14.85 24.52 1.61
C VAL A 335 -14.91 23.77 0.29
N LEU A 336 -15.99 23.01 0.04
CA LEU A 336 -16.15 22.26 -1.21
C LEU A 336 -16.27 23.19 -2.43
N ASP A 337 -16.94 24.32 -2.31
CA ASP A 337 -17.12 25.31 -3.38
C ASP A 337 -15.82 26.02 -3.77
N ALA A 338 -14.87 26.12 -2.85
CA ALA A 338 -13.55 26.67 -3.12
C ALA A 338 -12.63 25.72 -3.94
N LEU A 339 -13.02 24.43 -4.10
CA LEU A 339 -12.23 23.46 -4.85
C LEU A 339 -12.34 23.68 -6.37
N PRO A 340 -11.23 23.46 -7.13
CA PRO A 340 -11.25 23.61 -8.59
C PRO A 340 -12.21 22.61 -9.24
N LYS A 341 -13.27 23.11 -9.88
CA LYS A 341 -14.34 22.29 -10.50
C LYS A 341 -13.80 21.21 -11.45
N THR A 342 -12.76 21.51 -12.20
CA THR A 342 -12.14 20.55 -13.15
C THR A 342 -11.45 19.38 -12.45
N GLN A 343 -10.98 19.55 -11.23
CA GLN A 343 -10.32 18.50 -10.46
C GLN A 343 -11.31 17.62 -9.71
N VAL A 344 -12.44 18.17 -9.27
CA VAL A 344 -13.44 17.43 -8.48
C VAL A 344 -14.53 16.79 -9.33
N ALA A 345 -14.68 17.14 -10.61
CA ALA A 345 -15.75 16.67 -11.49
C ALA A 345 -15.82 15.12 -11.58
N GLY A 346 -14.69 14.44 -11.56
CA GLY A 346 -14.59 12.97 -11.59
C GLY A 346 -14.44 12.31 -10.21
N LEU A 347 -14.62 13.06 -9.12
CA LEU A 347 -14.33 12.56 -7.78
C LEU A 347 -15.65 12.20 -7.04
N GLN A 348 -15.93 10.92 -6.96
CA GLN A 348 -17.14 10.37 -6.34
C GLN A 348 -17.39 10.92 -4.93
N SER A 349 -16.34 10.92 -4.07
CA SER A 349 -16.43 11.37 -2.68
C SER A 349 -16.83 12.85 -2.55
N TYR A 350 -16.37 13.71 -3.47
CA TYR A 350 -16.78 15.11 -3.51
C TYR A 350 -18.30 15.24 -3.73
N HIS A 351 -18.83 14.55 -4.72
CA HIS A 351 -20.27 14.64 -5.04
C HIS A 351 -21.13 14.03 -3.94
N ALA A 352 -20.70 12.90 -3.34
CA ALA A 352 -21.41 12.27 -2.23
C ALA A 352 -21.44 13.17 -0.98
N THR A 353 -20.30 13.76 -0.62
CA THR A 353 -20.21 14.68 0.53
C THR A 353 -21.04 15.94 0.31
N ARG A 354 -20.97 16.51 -0.90
CA ARG A 354 -21.77 17.68 -1.26
C ARG A 354 -23.26 17.38 -1.21
N ALA A 355 -23.69 16.23 -1.73
CA ALA A 355 -25.07 15.79 -1.68
C ALA A 355 -25.59 15.67 -0.24
N HIS A 356 -24.77 15.14 0.65
CA HIS A 356 -25.09 15.01 2.07
C HIS A 356 -25.33 16.38 2.72
N PHE A 357 -24.44 17.35 2.51
CA PHE A 357 -24.58 18.69 3.08
C PHE A 357 -25.78 19.44 2.52
N LEU A 358 -26.05 19.35 1.20
CA LEU A 358 -27.22 19.93 0.58
C LEU A 358 -28.53 19.34 1.14
N ALA A 359 -28.54 18.03 1.40
CA ALA A 359 -29.71 17.39 2.03
C ALA A 359 -29.95 17.90 3.46
N GLU A 360 -28.89 18.12 4.24
CA GLU A 360 -28.96 18.68 5.60
C GLU A 360 -29.47 20.15 5.58
N GLN A 361 -29.20 20.90 4.50
CA GLN A 361 -29.72 22.26 4.28
C GLN A 361 -31.18 22.27 3.79
N GLY A 362 -31.74 21.12 3.41
CA GLY A 362 -33.08 21.04 2.78
C GLY A 362 -33.10 21.32 1.28
N GLU A 363 -31.92 21.49 0.65
CA GLU A 363 -31.75 21.68 -0.80
C GLU A 363 -31.87 20.35 -1.56
N LEU A 364 -33.04 19.69 -1.43
CA LEU A 364 -33.24 18.29 -1.82
C LEU A 364 -33.06 18.04 -3.32
N ASN A 365 -33.45 18.98 -4.18
CA ASN A 365 -33.31 18.85 -5.65
C ASN A 365 -31.83 18.81 -6.06
N ASP A 366 -30.99 19.65 -5.47
CA ASP A 366 -29.57 19.68 -5.79
C ASP A 366 -28.81 18.54 -5.11
N ALA A 367 -29.24 18.11 -3.92
CA ALA A 367 -28.75 16.88 -3.28
C ALA A 367 -28.99 15.66 -4.17
N ALA A 368 -30.18 15.48 -4.73
CA ALA A 368 -30.51 14.37 -5.62
C ALA A 368 -29.60 14.33 -6.87
N LYS A 369 -29.35 15.49 -7.52
CA LYS A 369 -28.42 15.59 -8.66
C LYS A 369 -26.98 15.22 -8.30
N CYS A 370 -26.52 15.66 -7.12
CA CYS A 370 -25.19 15.32 -6.64
C CYS A 370 -25.06 13.82 -6.35
N TYR A 371 -26.07 13.18 -5.74
CA TYR A 371 -26.09 11.71 -5.57
C TYR A 371 -26.13 10.98 -6.90
N GLU A 372 -26.88 11.44 -7.90
CA GLU A 372 -26.87 10.87 -9.26
C GLU A 372 -25.47 10.89 -9.86
N THR A 373 -24.76 12.01 -9.75
CA THR A 373 -23.38 12.14 -10.22
C THR A 373 -22.44 11.20 -9.45
N ALA A 374 -22.57 11.11 -8.12
CA ALA A 374 -21.78 10.20 -7.30
C ALA A 374 -21.99 8.74 -7.70
N LEU A 375 -23.25 8.34 -7.96
CA LEU A 375 -23.62 7.01 -8.42
C LEU A 375 -23.02 6.67 -9.80
N ALA A 376 -23.03 7.62 -10.74
CA ALA A 376 -22.41 7.43 -12.06
C ALA A 376 -20.88 7.18 -11.97
N LEU A 377 -20.23 7.71 -10.94
CA LEU A 377 -18.80 7.56 -10.67
C LEU A 377 -18.45 6.36 -9.76
N THR A 378 -19.47 5.62 -9.27
CA THR A 378 -19.27 4.53 -8.31
C THR A 378 -19.33 3.17 -9.01
N PHE A 379 -18.24 2.40 -8.91
CA PHE A 379 -18.14 1.04 -9.45
C PHE A 379 -18.31 -0.04 -8.36
N GLN A 380 -18.06 0.29 -7.11
CA GLN A 380 -18.12 -0.63 -5.97
C GLN A 380 -19.58 -0.95 -5.58
N PRO A 381 -20.00 -2.24 -5.62
CA PRO A 381 -21.40 -2.63 -5.43
C PRO A 381 -21.98 -2.16 -4.09
N ALA A 382 -21.31 -2.40 -2.97
CA ALA A 382 -21.81 -2.04 -1.64
C ALA A 382 -21.97 -0.51 -1.47
N LEU A 383 -21.00 0.28 -1.95
CA LEU A 383 -21.07 1.73 -1.91
C LEU A 383 -22.18 2.26 -2.84
N ARG A 384 -22.39 1.60 -3.98
CA ARG A 384 -23.45 1.95 -4.91
C ARG A 384 -24.83 1.76 -4.29
N VAL A 385 -25.07 0.64 -3.61
CA VAL A 385 -26.34 0.40 -2.88
C VAL A 385 -26.56 1.48 -1.84
N PHE A 386 -25.57 1.75 -1.00
CA PHE A 386 -25.62 2.82 0.01
C PHE A 386 -26.01 4.20 -0.59
N LEU A 387 -25.39 4.60 -1.70
CA LEU A 387 -25.68 5.88 -2.34
C LEU A 387 -27.09 5.90 -2.98
N GLN A 388 -27.55 4.76 -3.52
CA GLN A 388 -28.91 4.62 -4.06
C GLN A 388 -29.97 4.79 -2.97
N GLU A 389 -29.75 4.21 -1.80
CA GLU A 389 -30.64 4.36 -0.64
C GLU A 389 -30.71 5.83 -0.19
N LYS A 390 -29.53 6.49 -0.09
CA LYS A 390 -29.48 7.94 0.24
C LYS A 390 -30.24 8.79 -0.78
N GLN A 391 -30.03 8.54 -2.08
CA GLN A 391 -30.74 9.26 -3.13
C GLN A 391 -32.26 8.99 -3.08
N SER A 392 -32.66 7.72 -2.91
CA SER A 392 -34.08 7.35 -2.84
C SER A 392 -34.78 8.00 -1.66
N ALA A 393 -34.13 8.09 -0.51
CA ALA A 393 -34.67 8.79 0.67
C ALA A 393 -34.87 10.30 0.43
N ILE A 394 -34.01 10.93 -0.37
CA ILE A 394 -34.15 12.34 -0.76
C ILE A 394 -35.29 12.51 -1.76
N VAL A 395 -35.36 11.66 -2.80
CA VAL A 395 -36.40 11.74 -3.82
C VAL A 395 -37.79 11.50 -3.22
N ALA A 396 -37.91 10.67 -2.19
CA ALA A 396 -39.18 10.43 -1.50
C ALA A 396 -39.70 11.66 -0.67
N GLN A 397 -38.85 12.66 -0.47
CA GLN A 397 -39.19 13.90 0.24
C GLN A 397 -39.52 15.09 -0.72
N LEU A 398 -39.26 14.93 -2.03
CA LEU A 398 -39.59 15.88 -3.07
C LEU A 398 -41.03 15.75 -3.52
#